data_5523325158419e1a54fc1c98b39bd22b
#
_entry.id   5523325158419e1a54fc1c98b39bd22b
#
_cell.length_a   1.000
_cell.length_b   1.000
_cell.length_c   1.000
_cell.angle_alpha   90.00
_cell.angle_beta   90.00
_cell.angle_gamma   90.00
#
_symmetry.space_group_name_H-M   'P 1'
#
loop_
_entity.id
_entity.type
_entity.pdbx_description
1 polymer ?
#
loop_
_entity_poly.entity_id
_entity_poly.type
_entity_poly.pdbx_seq_one_letter_code
_entity_poly.pdbx_strand_id
1 'polypeptide(L)'
;GHLGPAEGNFIPVSAWPFFSEKAKGTYFWDVDGNKFIDYMCAYGPNILGYGDPDVDKAALEQAKLGNCVTSPSYKMVELAELMVDTVNTADWAFFAKNGNDVTTLAIMAARNATHRKKIIFVNGFYHGVSAVVQKIDYPGILPEDVANNLYVDWNDFDALEKLVNEHDGEIAAFISTPYLHGNYFDNQLPADGYWQKVRNLCTEKGIVLIVDDVRAGFRLDLAGSDHYYGFEADMICFCKAIANGWNVSCLCGKDFLKDAVSGMSY
;
A
#
# COMPACT_ATOMS: atom_id res chain seq x y z
N GLY A 1 -0.98 -3.13 -20.29
CA GLY A 1 -0.01 -2.81 -19.23
C GLY A 1 -0.08 -1.33 -18.86
N HIS A 2 0.48 -0.98 -17.73
CA HIS A 2 0.49 0.40 -17.21
C HIS A 2 1.20 1.42 -18.10
N LEU A 3 1.92 0.98 -19.12
CA LEU A 3 2.70 1.81 -20.04
C LEU A 3 2.12 1.83 -21.47
N GLY A 4 0.88 1.36 -21.64
CA GLY A 4 0.18 1.62 -22.89
C GLY A 4 0.09 3.13 -23.17
N PRO A 5 -0.11 3.54 -24.43
CA PRO A 5 -0.31 4.93 -24.77
C PRO A 5 -1.61 5.43 -24.12
N ALA A 6 -1.52 5.82 -22.84
CA ALA A 6 -2.56 6.59 -22.19
C ALA A 6 -2.56 7.99 -22.81
N GLU A 7 -3.73 8.56 -23.01
CA GLU A 7 -3.86 9.97 -23.37
C GLU A 7 -3.02 10.81 -22.41
N GLY A 8 -2.07 11.57 -22.93
CA GLY A 8 -1.14 12.38 -22.13
C GLY A 8 0.28 11.85 -21.98
N ASN A 9 0.62 10.68 -22.53
CA ASN A 9 2.01 10.23 -22.56
C ASN A 9 2.80 11.06 -23.59
N PHE A 10 3.61 11.97 -23.08
CA PHE A 10 4.47 12.84 -23.88
C PHE A 10 5.72 12.13 -24.45
N ILE A 11 5.93 10.84 -24.12
CA ILE A 11 7.07 10.08 -24.60
C ILE A 11 6.70 9.44 -25.94
N PRO A 12 7.43 9.76 -27.03
CA PRO A 12 7.20 9.09 -28.31
C PRO A 12 7.35 7.58 -28.16
N VAL A 13 6.46 6.84 -28.80
CA VAL A 13 6.46 5.37 -28.81
C VAL A 13 7.83 4.80 -29.17
N SER A 14 8.55 5.48 -30.10
CA SER A 14 9.91 5.11 -30.53
C SER A 14 11.02 5.36 -29.49
N ALA A 15 10.72 6.08 -28.41
CA ALA A 15 11.70 6.41 -27.36
C ALA A 15 11.56 5.53 -26.11
N TRP A 16 10.64 4.58 -26.10
CA TRP A 16 10.39 3.70 -24.97
C TRP A 16 10.55 2.23 -25.35
N PRO A 17 11.29 1.43 -24.55
CA PRO A 17 11.38 -0.01 -24.78
C PRO A 17 10.02 -0.66 -24.48
N PHE A 18 9.40 -1.29 -25.49
CA PHE A 18 8.09 -1.93 -25.34
C PHE A 18 8.14 -3.23 -24.56
N PHE A 19 9.21 -4.00 -24.74
CA PHE A 19 9.35 -5.32 -24.15
C PHE A 19 10.73 -5.49 -23.53
N SER A 20 10.77 -5.83 -22.26
CA SER A 20 11.98 -6.21 -21.56
C SER A 20 12.21 -7.70 -21.71
N GLU A 21 13.42 -8.12 -22.06
CA GLU A 21 13.83 -9.52 -22.16
C GLU A 21 14.42 -10.04 -20.85
N LYS A 22 15.25 -9.23 -20.19
CA LYS A 22 15.89 -9.58 -18.92
C LYS A 22 16.18 -8.36 -18.07
N ALA A 23 16.37 -8.61 -16.77
CA ALA A 23 16.78 -7.57 -15.82
C ALA A 23 17.75 -8.15 -14.78
N LYS A 24 18.69 -7.32 -14.29
CA LYS A 24 19.62 -7.68 -13.21
C LYS A 24 20.16 -6.44 -12.51
N GLY A 25 20.17 -6.45 -11.18
CA GLY A 25 20.59 -5.31 -10.38
C GLY A 25 19.75 -4.08 -10.72
N THR A 26 20.39 -2.99 -11.13
CA THR A 26 19.71 -1.73 -11.50
C THR A 26 19.40 -1.61 -13.00
N TYR A 27 19.62 -2.67 -13.78
CA TYR A 27 19.49 -2.64 -15.23
C TYR A 27 18.42 -3.58 -15.74
N PHE A 28 17.81 -3.19 -16.86
CA PHE A 28 17.05 -4.10 -17.72
C PHE A 28 17.49 -3.96 -19.18
N TRP A 29 17.18 -4.96 -19.99
CA TRP A 29 17.46 -5.00 -21.42
C TRP A 29 16.16 -5.24 -22.17
N ASP A 30 15.96 -4.50 -23.25
CA ASP A 30 14.88 -4.76 -24.17
C ASP A 30 15.18 -5.94 -25.11
N VAL A 31 14.19 -6.31 -25.93
CA VAL A 31 14.32 -7.40 -26.91
C VAL A 31 15.30 -7.11 -28.04
N ASP A 32 15.67 -5.86 -28.24
CA ASP A 32 16.68 -5.42 -29.22
C ASP A 32 18.09 -5.40 -28.64
N GLY A 33 18.25 -5.75 -27.37
CA GLY A 33 19.51 -5.83 -26.65
C GLY A 33 20.01 -4.50 -26.07
N ASN A 34 19.22 -3.44 -26.14
CA ASN A 34 19.56 -2.15 -25.52
C ASN A 34 19.50 -2.26 -23.99
N LYS A 35 20.48 -1.67 -23.31
CA LYS A 35 20.60 -1.67 -21.86
C LYS A 35 20.13 -0.34 -21.28
N PHE A 36 19.24 -0.41 -20.29
CA PHE A 36 18.68 0.75 -19.60
C PHE A 36 18.94 0.67 -18.09
N ILE A 37 19.07 1.84 -17.45
CA ILE A 37 19.04 1.96 -16.00
C ILE A 37 17.56 2.10 -15.60
N ASP A 38 17.10 1.26 -14.66
CA ASP A 38 15.74 1.32 -14.16
C ASP A 38 15.61 2.27 -12.96
N TYR A 39 15.20 3.50 -13.22
CA TYR A 39 14.85 4.46 -12.18
C TYR A 39 13.40 4.27 -11.65
N MET A 40 12.59 3.44 -12.31
CA MET A 40 11.22 3.15 -11.91
C MET A 40 11.14 2.04 -10.86
N CYS A 41 12.18 1.20 -10.76
CA CYS A 41 12.27 0.05 -9.84
C CYS A 41 11.03 -0.85 -9.94
N ALA A 42 10.54 -1.11 -11.16
CA ALA A 42 9.31 -1.85 -11.46
C ALA A 42 8.07 -1.33 -10.69
N TYR A 43 7.92 -0.02 -10.52
CA TYR A 43 6.93 0.65 -9.66
C TYR A 43 7.12 0.39 -8.16
N GLY A 44 8.37 0.15 -7.76
CA GLY A 44 8.77 0.16 -6.37
C GLY A 44 9.06 -1.18 -5.68
N PRO A 45 8.83 -2.37 -6.26
CA PRO A 45 9.19 -3.62 -5.58
C PRO A 45 10.70 -3.83 -5.46
N ASN A 46 11.50 -3.45 -6.48
CA ASN A 46 12.92 -3.78 -6.53
C ASN A 46 13.77 -2.86 -5.65
N ILE A 47 13.72 -3.05 -4.34
CA ILE A 47 14.54 -2.27 -3.39
C ILE A 47 16.00 -2.75 -3.39
N LEU A 48 16.24 -4.05 -3.57
CA LEU A 48 17.58 -4.66 -3.64
C LEU A 48 18.09 -4.80 -5.09
N GLY A 49 17.25 -4.43 -6.06
CA GLY A 49 17.50 -4.63 -7.48
C GLY A 49 16.93 -5.95 -8.01
N TYR A 50 17.01 -6.10 -9.33
CA TYR A 50 16.52 -7.30 -10.02
C TYR A 50 17.41 -8.51 -9.76
N GLY A 51 16.78 -9.67 -9.50
CA GLY A 51 17.50 -10.93 -9.40
C GLY A 51 18.49 -10.95 -8.23
N ASP A 52 18.08 -10.44 -7.07
CA ASP A 52 18.86 -10.54 -5.84
C ASP A 52 19.05 -12.03 -5.49
N PRO A 53 20.31 -12.49 -5.35
CA PRO A 53 20.61 -13.91 -5.26
C PRO A 53 20.11 -14.55 -3.95
N ASP A 54 20.05 -13.81 -2.86
CA ASP A 54 19.63 -14.35 -1.57
C ASP A 54 18.11 -14.50 -1.50
N VAL A 55 17.37 -13.49 -2.00
CA VAL A 55 15.91 -13.53 -2.10
C VAL A 55 15.46 -14.63 -3.07
N ASP A 56 16.04 -14.66 -4.27
CA ASP A 56 15.68 -15.65 -5.29
C ASP A 56 16.01 -17.08 -4.83
N LYS A 57 17.16 -17.28 -4.18
CA LYS A 57 17.54 -18.57 -3.63
C LYS A 57 16.53 -19.06 -2.61
N ALA A 58 16.13 -18.22 -1.65
CA ALA A 58 15.15 -18.59 -0.61
C ALA A 58 13.80 -18.99 -1.23
N ALA A 59 13.31 -18.23 -2.22
CA ALA A 59 12.07 -18.51 -2.92
C ALA A 59 12.15 -19.82 -3.72
N LEU A 60 13.23 -20.06 -4.45
CA LEU A 60 13.43 -21.27 -5.27
C LEU A 60 13.66 -22.53 -4.42
N GLU A 61 14.32 -22.43 -3.28
CA GLU A 61 14.46 -23.54 -2.34
C GLU A 61 13.11 -23.94 -1.75
N GLN A 62 12.29 -22.98 -1.33
CA GLN A 62 10.94 -23.27 -0.85
C GLN A 62 10.04 -23.83 -1.96
N ALA A 63 10.16 -23.36 -3.19
CA ALA A 63 9.39 -23.89 -4.33
C ALA A 63 9.62 -25.38 -4.57
N LYS A 64 10.82 -25.90 -4.28
CA LYS A 64 11.13 -27.35 -4.37
C LYS A 64 10.42 -28.19 -3.30
N LEU A 65 10.04 -27.58 -2.18
CA LEU A 65 9.31 -28.22 -1.08
C LEU A 65 7.80 -28.03 -1.18
N GLY A 66 7.36 -27.17 -2.09
CA GLY A 66 5.98 -26.78 -2.31
C GLY A 66 5.79 -25.26 -2.14
N ASN A 67 5.33 -24.62 -3.20
CA ASN A 67 5.10 -23.17 -3.23
C ASN A 67 3.66 -22.78 -2.85
N CYS A 68 2.74 -23.74 -2.82
CA CYS A 68 1.35 -23.52 -2.48
C CYS A 68 0.84 -24.78 -1.74
N VAL A 69 0.85 -24.73 -0.43
CA VAL A 69 0.48 -25.85 0.44
C VAL A 69 -0.83 -25.54 1.17
N THR A 70 -1.62 -26.58 1.47
CA THR A 70 -2.95 -26.41 2.10
C THR A 70 -2.85 -25.90 3.53
N SER A 71 -1.86 -26.38 4.29
CA SER A 71 -1.63 -25.91 5.66
C SER A 71 -0.57 -24.82 5.66
N PRO A 72 -0.67 -23.80 6.56
CA PRO A 72 0.34 -22.76 6.68
C PRO A 72 1.73 -23.34 6.92
N SER A 73 2.73 -22.81 6.21
CA SER A 73 4.13 -23.12 6.49
C SER A 73 4.58 -22.44 7.78
N TYR A 74 5.50 -23.04 8.53
CA TYR A 74 6.14 -22.39 9.68
C TYR A 74 6.87 -21.09 9.30
N LYS A 75 7.24 -20.92 8.04
CA LYS A 75 7.79 -19.68 7.50
C LYS A 75 6.83 -18.50 7.63
N MET A 76 5.53 -18.76 7.62
CA MET A 76 4.53 -17.71 7.86
C MET A 76 4.57 -17.24 9.31
N VAL A 77 4.82 -18.13 10.26
CA VAL A 77 4.96 -17.78 11.68
C VAL A 77 6.23 -16.96 11.90
N GLU A 78 7.37 -17.41 11.36
CA GLU A 78 8.64 -16.68 11.45
C GLU A 78 8.52 -15.26 10.85
N LEU A 79 7.84 -15.14 9.71
CA LEU A 79 7.62 -13.84 9.08
C LEU A 79 6.67 -12.96 9.91
N ALA A 80 5.62 -13.54 10.51
CA ALA A 80 4.71 -12.79 11.38
C ALA A 80 5.43 -12.23 12.63
N GLU A 81 6.25 -13.07 13.28
CA GLU A 81 7.08 -12.65 14.40
C GLU A 81 8.05 -11.53 13.99
N LEU A 82 8.73 -11.69 12.86
CA LEU A 82 9.64 -10.66 12.34
C LEU A 82 8.91 -9.34 12.04
N MET A 83 7.71 -9.39 11.47
CA MET A 83 6.92 -8.18 11.21
C MET A 83 6.52 -7.49 12.52
N VAL A 84 6.06 -8.25 13.52
CA VAL A 84 5.69 -7.71 14.83
C VAL A 84 6.90 -7.12 15.56
N ASP A 85 8.05 -7.77 15.47
CA ASP A 85 9.28 -7.27 16.10
C ASP A 85 9.87 -6.02 15.40
N THR A 86 9.58 -5.84 14.10
CA THR A 86 10.20 -4.79 13.29
C THR A 86 9.30 -3.57 13.13
N VAL A 87 8.02 -3.77 12.87
CA VAL A 87 7.08 -2.69 12.51
C VAL A 87 6.41 -2.11 13.75
N ASN A 88 6.56 -0.82 13.97
CA ASN A 88 6.07 -0.14 15.18
C ASN A 88 4.55 -0.29 15.42
N THR A 89 3.77 -0.27 14.36
CA THR A 89 2.29 -0.42 14.43
C THR A 89 1.84 -1.88 14.58
N ALA A 90 2.73 -2.87 14.43
CA ALA A 90 2.35 -4.27 14.33
C ALA A 90 2.24 -4.96 15.69
N ASP A 91 1.03 -5.15 16.20
CA ASP A 91 0.73 -6.13 17.25
C ASP A 91 0.36 -7.50 16.64
N TRP A 92 0.01 -7.53 15.36
CA TRP A 92 -0.27 -8.72 14.55
C TRP A 92 0.06 -8.49 13.07
N ALA A 93 0.17 -9.57 12.30
CA ALA A 93 0.42 -9.57 10.87
C ALA A 93 -0.55 -10.51 10.15
N PHE A 94 -1.14 -10.06 9.04
CA PHE A 94 -2.00 -10.83 8.14
C PHE A 94 -1.42 -10.80 6.73
N PHE A 95 -1.17 -11.97 6.12
CA PHE A 95 -0.52 -12.07 4.83
C PHE A 95 -1.49 -12.28 3.68
N ALA A 96 -1.19 -11.64 2.56
CA ALA A 96 -1.90 -11.78 1.30
C ALA A 96 -0.90 -11.75 0.13
N LYS A 97 -1.37 -11.64 -1.11
CA LYS A 97 -0.49 -11.75 -2.29
C LYS A 97 -0.09 -10.41 -2.91
N ASN A 98 -0.93 -9.41 -2.81
CA ASN A 98 -0.68 -8.11 -3.44
C ASN A 98 -1.20 -6.95 -2.61
N GLY A 99 -0.79 -5.71 -2.98
CA GLY A 99 -1.16 -4.51 -2.23
C GLY A 99 -2.67 -4.22 -2.19
N ASN A 100 -3.38 -4.53 -3.28
CA ASN A 100 -4.84 -4.36 -3.32
C ASN A 100 -5.57 -5.25 -2.31
N ASP A 101 -5.05 -6.44 -2.05
CA ASP A 101 -5.65 -7.35 -1.07
C ASP A 101 -5.61 -6.71 0.33
N VAL A 102 -4.43 -6.27 0.76
CA VAL A 102 -4.24 -5.72 2.11
C VAL A 102 -4.92 -4.35 2.30
N THR A 103 -4.97 -3.49 1.28
CA THR A 103 -5.71 -2.23 1.38
C THR A 103 -7.22 -2.45 1.46
N THR A 104 -7.73 -3.41 0.69
CA THR A 104 -9.15 -3.81 0.76
C THR A 104 -9.49 -4.43 2.13
N LEU A 105 -8.65 -5.34 2.61
CA LEU A 105 -8.80 -5.96 3.94
C LEU A 105 -8.76 -4.93 5.06
N ALA A 106 -7.86 -3.94 4.99
CA ALA A 106 -7.77 -2.87 5.97
C ALA A 106 -9.07 -2.04 6.04
N ILE A 107 -9.66 -1.70 4.89
CA ILE A 107 -10.95 -1.00 4.83
C ILE A 107 -12.08 -1.86 5.42
N MET A 108 -12.12 -3.15 5.09
CA MET A 108 -13.10 -4.08 5.65
C MET A 108 -12.95 -4.20 7.16
N ALA A 109 -11.73 -4.34 7.67
CA ALA A 109 -11.42 -4.42 9.09
C ALA A 109 -11.87 -3.15 9.82
N ALA A 110 -11.56 -1.97 9.29
CA ALA A 110 -11.99 -0.70 9.87
C ALA A 110 -13.52 -0.58 9.95
N ARG A 111 -14.22 -0.95 8.87
CA ARG A 111 -15.69 -0.98 8.86
C ARG A 111 -16.26 -1.97 9.87
N ASN A 112 -15.66 -3.16 9.97
CA ASN A 112 -16.10 -4.18 10.93
C ASN A 112 -15.89 -3.73 12.39
N ALA A 113 -14.72 -3.19 12.71
CA ALA A 113 -14.39 -2.73 14.05
C ALA A 113 -15.22 -1.52 14.51
N THR A 114 -15.50 -0.58 13.61
CA THR A 114 -16.19 0.68 13.96
C THR A 114 -17.71 0.61 13.76
N HIS A 115 -18.23 -0.37 13.00
CA HIS A 115 -19.60 -0.44 12.50
C HIS A 115 -20.03 0.79 11.70
N ARG A 116 -19.08 1.53 11.14
CA ARG A 116 -19.28 2.72 10.30
C ARG A 116 -19.04 2.40 8.83
N LYS A 117 -19.52 3.26 7.93
CA LYS A 117 -19.52 2.96 6.48
C LYS A 117 -18.52 3.78 5.67
N LYS A 118 -18.34 5.04 6.03
CA LYS A 118 -17.61 6.00 5.20
C LYS A 118 -16.10 5.85 5.36
N ILE A 119 -15.39 6.05 4.26
CA ILE A 119 -13.93 6.06 4.22
C ILE A 119 -13.48 7.37 3.60
N ILE A 120 -12.50 8.02 4.22
CA ILE A 120 -11.85 9.19 3.65
C ILE A 120 -10.62 8.76 2.88
N PHE A 121 -10.53 9.21 1.64
CA PHE A 121 -9.37 9.05 0.74
C PHE A 121 -8.74 10.41 0.43
N VAL A 122 -7.47 10.39 0.09
CA VAL A 122 -6.78 11.59 -0.40
C VAL A 122 -6.82 11.63 -1.95
N ASN A 123 -7.17 12.77 -2.50
CA ASN A 123 -7.21 12.98 -3.94
C ASN A 123 -5.84 12.70 -4.58
N GLY A 124 -5.83 11.98 -5.71
CA GLY A 124 -4.62 11.66 -6.45
C GLY A 124 -3.87 10.40 -5.95
N PHE A 125 -4.27 9.81 -4.82
CA PHE A 125 -3.65 8.60 -4.32
C PHE A 125 -4.23 7.34 -4.96
N TYR A 126 -3.42 6.27 -5.00
CA TYR A 126 -3.77 4.97 -5.55
C TYR A 126 -3.62 3.89 -4.49
N HIS A 127 -4.71 3.19 -4.21
CA HIS A 127 -4.78 2.14 -3.17
C HIS A 127 -5.14 0.75 -3.73
N GLY A 128 -5.09 0.56 -5.04
CA GLY A 128 -5.41 -0.71 -5.69
C GLY A 128 -6.49 -0.59 -6.74
N VAL A 129 -7.08 -1.73 -7.12
CA VAL A 129 -8.06 -1.84 -8.22
C VAL A 129 -9.45 -2.30 -7.77
N SER A 130 -9.65 -2.60 -6.49
CA SER A 130 -11.00 -2.89 -5.98
C SER A 130 -11.91 -1.70 -6.17
N ALA A 131 -13.19 -1.94 -6.51
CA ALA A 131 -14.14 -0.86 -6.77
C ALA A 131 -14.22 0.15 -5.61
N VAL A 132 -14.15 -0.32 -4.36
CA VAL A 132 -14.21 0.52 -3.16
C VAL A 132 -13.08 1.56 -3.03
N VAL A 133 -11.93 1.33 -3.66
CA VAL A 133 -10.78 2.26 -3.62
C VAL A 133 -10.62 3.07 -4.91
N GLN A 134 -11.53 2.90 -5.86
CA GLN A 134 -11.51 3.62 -7.13
C GLN A 134 -12.32 4.92 -7.06
N LYS A 135 -12.19 5.74 -8.11
CA LYS A 135 -12.98 6.95 -8.30
C LYS A 135 -14.14 6.68 -9.26
N ILE A 136 -15.22 7.45 -9.11
CA ILE A 136 -16.44 7.28 -9.93
C ILE A 136 -16.21 7.47 -11.44
N ASP A 137 -15.21 8.24 -11.82
CA ASP A 137 -14.85 8.52 -13.20
C ASP A 137 -14.05 7.40 -13.88
N TYR A 138 -13.63 6.37 -13.14
CA TYR A 138 -12.96 5.21 -13.72
C TYR A 138 -13.96 4.30 -14.45
N PRO A 139 -13.60 3.79 -15.63
CA PRO A 139 -14.46 2.90 -16.39
C PRO A 139 -14.87 1.66 -15.60
N GLY A 140 -16.19 1.40 -15.53
CA GLY A 140 -16.75 0.22 -14.86
C GLY A 140 -16.98 0.36 -13.36
N ILE A 141 -16.74 1.54 -12.78
CA ILE A 141 -17.10 1.82 -11.39
C ILE A 141 -18.55 2.32 -11.34
N LEU A 142 -19.35 1.74 -10.46
CA LEU A 142 -20.73 2.13 -10.24
C LEU A 142 -20.84 3.17 -9.12
N PRO A 143 -21.83 4.06 -9.14
CA PRO A 143 -22.07 5.01 -8.04
C PRO A 143 -22.18 4.32 -6.67
N GLU A 144 -22.76 3.13 -6.62
CA GLU A 144 -22.95 2.33 -5.41
C GLU A 144 -21.62 1.85 -4.84
N ASP A 145 -20.61 1.56 -5.67
CA ASP A 145 -19.28 1.11 -5.22
C ASP A 145 -18.58 2.17 -4.38
N VAL A 146 -18.80 3.43 -4.71
CA VAL A 146 -18.11 4.59 -4.11
C VAL A 146 -19.02 5.49 -3.29
N ALA A 147 -20.28 5.11 -3.07
CA ALA A 147 -21.28 5.91 -2.37
C ALA A 147 -20.88 6.31 -0.93
N ASN A 148 -19.95 5.56 -0.32
CA ASN A 148 -19.44 5.80 1.03
C ASN A 148 -18.01 6.36 1.03
N ASN A 149 -17.51 6.82 -0.11
CA ASN A 149 -16.18 7.40 -0.23
C ASN A 149 -16.25 8.91 -0.09
N LEU A 150 -15.40 9.46 0.75
CA LEU A 150 -15.18 10.88 0.95
C LEU A 150 -13.77 11.22 0.49
N TYR A 151 -13.54 12.44 0.03
CA TYR A 151 -12.24 12.84 -0.53
C TYR A 151 -11.79 14.17 0.06
N VAL A 152 -10.48 14.29 0.29
CA VAL A 152 -9.79 15.48 0.75
C VAL A 152 -8.50 15.67 -0.04
N ASP A 153 -8.04 16.90 -0.18
CA ASP A 153 -6.76 17.15 -0.84
C ASP A 153 -5.58 16.91 0.12
N TRP A 154 -4.43 16.54 -0.46
CA TRP A 154 -3.22 16.29 0.31
C TRP A 154 -2.76 17.56 1.06
N ASN A 155 -2.33 17.39 2.31
CA ASN A 155 -1.90 18.48 3.20
C ASN A 155 -2.99 19.50 3.61
N ASP A 156 -4.24 19.29 3.23
CA ASP A 156 -5.35 20.17 3.63
C ASP A 156 -6.01 19.64 4.92
N PHE A 157 -5.36 19.92 6.07
CA PHE A 157 -5.89 19.48 7.35
C PHE A 157 -7.20 20.18 7.72
N ASP A 158 -7.38 21.43 7.37
CA ASP A 158 -8.59 22.20 7.70
C ASP A 158 -9.81 21.62 6.96
N ALA A 159 -9.64 21.27 5.67
CA ALA A 159 -10.68 20.55 4.93
C ALA A 159 -10.97 19.15 5.50
N LEU A 160 -9.94 18.42 5.94
CA LEU A 160 -10.10 17.12 6.59
C LEU A 160 -10.90 17.24 7.88
N GLU A 161 -10.55 18.16 8.77
CA GLU A 161 -11.24 18.39 10.03
C GLU A 161 -12.71 18.81 9.81
N LYS A 162 -12.96 19.70 8.86
CA LYS A 162 -14.31 20.08 8.46
C LYS A 162 -15.12 18.88 7.97
N LEU A 163 -14.57 18.09 7.07
CA LEU A 163 -15.20 16.88 6.51
C LEU A 163 -15.54 15.86 7.61
N VAL A 164 -14.61 15.66 8.55
CA VAL A 164 -14.81 14.77 9.69
C VAL A 164 -15.95 15.25 10.60
N ASN A 165 -16.04 16.55 10.85
CA ASN A 165 -17.11 17.14 11.67
C ASN A 165 -18.49 17.10 10.97
N GLU A 166 -18.53 17.25 9.64
CA GLU A 166 -19.77 17.12 8.84
C GLU A 166 -20.32 15.69 8.84
N HIS A 167 -19.45 14.69 9.03
CA HIS A 167 -19.77 13.27 9.04
C HIS A 167 -19.46 12.58 10.38
N ASP A 168 -19.62 13.30 11.47
CA ASP A 168 -19.30 12.80 12.81
C ASP A 168 -20.04 11.49 13.12
N GLY A 169 -19.29 10.48 13.59
CA GLY A 169 -19.81 9.14 13.87
C GLY A 169 -20.08 8.25 12.65
N GLU A 170 -19.87 8.71 11.40
CA GLU A 170 -20.13 7.92 10.19
C GLU A 170 -18.86 7.33 9.56
N ILE A 171 -17.69 7.90 9.87
CA ILE A 171 -16.41 7.57 9.22
C ILE A 171 -15.75 6.40 9.93
N ALA A 172 -15.50 5.32 9.18
CA ALA A 172 -14.78 4.15 9.65
C ALA A 172 -13.28 4.34 9.65
N ALA A 173 -12.73 4.91 8.57
CA ALA A 173 -11.30 5.09 8.41
C ALA A 173 -10.93 6.31 7.57
N PHE A 174 -9.71 6.81 7.80
CA PHE A 174 -8.93 7.63 6.89
C PHE A 174 -7.77 6.77 6.37
N ILE A 175 -7.66 6.62 5.04
CA ILE A 175 -6.58 5.89 4.39
C ILE A 175 -5.74 6.83 3.53
N SER A 176 -4.43 6.76 3.69
CA SER A 176 -3.49 7.59 2.92
C SER A 176 -2.14 6.89 2.76
N THR A 177 -1.42 7.24 1.69
CA THR A 177 0.03 6.98 1.62
C THR A 177 0.78 7.97 2.51
N PRO A 178 2.00 7.66 2.98
CA PRO A 178 2.72 8.52 3.95
C PRO A 178 3.13 9.88 3.38
N TYR A 179 3.22 10.00 2.06
CA TYR A 179 3.42 11.23 1.30
C TYR A 179 2.81 11.10 -0.10
N LEU A 180 2.55 12.19 -0.79
CA LEU A 180 1.99 12.15 -2.14
C LEU A 180 3.04 11.67 -3.14
N HIS A 181 2.83 10.47 -3.67
CA HIS A 181 3.68 9.90 -4.71
C HIS A 181 3.31 10.49 -6.08
N GLY A 182 4.13 11.36 -6.61
CA GLY A 182 3.97 11.85 -7.97
C GLY A 182 4.24 10.74 -9.01
N ASN A 183 3.30 10.53 -9.94
CA ASN A 183 3.53 9.69 -11.12
C ASN A 183 3.94 10.52 -12.32
N TYR A 184 3.43 11.76 -12.41
CA TYR A 184 3.68 12.72 -13.48
C TYR A 184 3.99 14.12 -12.96
N PHE A 185 4.24 14.25 -11.67
CA PHE A 185 4.60 15.48 -10.95
C PHE A 185 5.52 15.11 -9.78
N ASP A 186 6.12 16.09 -9.14
CA ASP A 186 7.03 15.89 -8.01
C ASP A 186 6.31 15.28 -6.80
N ASN A 187 7.02 14.47 -6.03
CA ASN A 187 6.53 13.98 -4.74
C ASN A 187 6.31 15.17 -3.79
N GLN A 188 5.24 15.10 -3.00
CA GLN A 188 4.96 16.11 -1.99
C GLN A 188 4.99 15.48 -0.59
N LEU A 189 5.92 15.96 0.23
CA LEU A 189 6.04 15.53 1.62
C LEU A 189 4.87 16.06 2.46
N PRO A 190 4.58 15.43 3.61
CA PRO A 190 3.62 15.99 4.55
C PRO A 190 4.12 17.35 5.06
N ALA A 191 3.21 18.29 5.24
CA ALA A 191 3.50 19.53 5.91
C ALA A 191 3.90 19.29 7.38
N ASP A 192 4.64 20.22 7.96
CA ASP A 192 5.08 20.11 9.36
C ASP A 192 3.89 19.89 10.30
N GLY A 193 3.97 18.82 11.09
CA GLY A 193 2.92 18.46 12.04
C GLY A 193 1.62 17.91 11.43
N TYR A 194 1.54 17.72 10.11
CA TYR A 194 0.33 17.19 9.45
C TYR A 194 -0.11 15.85 10.03
N TRP A 195 0.78 14.88 10.10
CA TRP A 195 0.46 13.54 10.59
C TRP A 195 0.07 13.50 12.07
N GLN A 196 0.70 14.34 12.90
CA GLN A 196 0.35 14.45 14.32
C GLN A 196 -1.07 15.00 14.50
N LYS A 197 -1.46 15.99 13.69
CA LYS A 197 -2.83 16.52 13.66
C LYS A 197 -3.84 15.47 13.20
N VAL A 198 -3.52 14.76 12.10
CA VAL A 198 -4.36 13.67 11.57
C VAL A 198 -4.55 12.57 12.61
N ARG A 199 -3.45 12.12 13.27
CA ARG A 199 -3.54 11.10 14.31
C ARG A 199 -4.44 11.54 15.48
N ASN A 200 -4.26 12.77 15.95
CA ASN A 200 -5.06 13.30 17.05
C ASN A 200 -6.54 13.35 16.68
N LEU A 201 -6.89 13.86 15.51
CA LEU A 201 -8.26 13.92 15.01
C LEU A 201 -8.88 12.52 14.89
N CYS A 202 -8.14 11.56 14.30
CA CYS A 202 -8.62 10.18 14.18
C CYS A 202 -8.86 9.54 15.56
N THR A 203 -7.97 9.77 16.51
CA THR A 203 -8.11 9.26 17.89
C THR A 203 -9.33 9.85 18.59
N GLU A 204 -9.51 11.17 18.52
CA GLU A 204 -10.64 11.88 19.12
C GLU A 204 -11.99 11.38 18.58
N LYS A 205 -12.06 11.16 17.28
CA LYS A 205 -13.28 10.78 16.57
C LYS A 205 -13.51 9.26 16.46
N GLY A 206 -12.57 8.45 16.95
CA GLY A 206 -12.63 6.99 16.83
C GLY A 206 -12.61 6.53 15.36
N ILE A 207 -11.81 7.18 14.53
CA ILE A 207 -11.58 6.86 13.12
C ILE A 207 -10.30 6.03 13.03
N VAL A 208 -10.36 4.91 12.32
CA VAL A 208 -9.18 4.06 12.11
C VAL A 208 -8.24 4.74 11.11
N LEU A 209 -6.99 4.99 11.53
CA LEU A 209 -5.95 5.55 10.67
C LEU A 209 -5.20 4.42 9.96
N ILE A 210 -5.33 4.36 8.63
CA ILE A 210 -4.68 3.35 7.78
C ILE A 210 -3.57 4.02 6.97
N VAL A 211 -2.34 3.54 7.11
CA VAL A 211 -1.23 3.94 6.25
C VAL A 211 -1.02 2.91 5.14
N ASP A 212 -1.19 3.34 3.90
CA ASP A 212 -0.82 2.55 2.73
C ASP A 212 0.68 2.73 2.44
N ASP A 213 1.46 1.86 3.03
CA ASP A 213 2.92 1.82 2.89
C ASP A 213 3.39 0.84 1.80
N VAL A 214 2.48 0.43 0.93
CA VAL A 214 2.74 -0.51 -0.18
C VAL A 214 3.89 -0.03 -1.07
N ARG A 215 4.03 1.28 -1.30
CA ARG A 215 5.10 1.85 -2.13
C ARG A 215 6.29 2.36 -1.30
N ALA A 216 6.05 2.98 -0.15
CA ALA A 216 7.09 3.61 0.66
C ALA A 216 7.71 2.67 1.71
N GLY A 217 7.04 1.58 2.06
CA GLY A 217 7.48 0.64 3.08
C GLY A 217 8.90 0.13 2.88
N PHE A 218 9.64 0.08 3.99
CA PHE A 218 11.06 -0.30 4.05
C PHE A 218 12.02 0.63 3.30
N ARG A 219 11.57 1.84 2.91
CA ARG A 219 12.41 2.87 2.27
C ARG A 219 12.76 4.01 3.19
N LEU A 220 11.79 4.48 3.97
CA LEU A 220 11.98 5.58 4.90
C LEU A 220 12.49 5.06 6.25
N ASP A 221 11.88 3.99 6.75
CA ASP A 221 12.21 3.33 7.99
C ASP A 221 11.82 1.85 7.92
N LEU A 222 12.56 0.98 8.61
CA LEU A 222 12.20 -0.43 8.78
C LEU A 222 10.96 -0.61 9.66
N ALA A 223 10.78 0.29 10.63
CA ALA A 223 9.65 0.26 11.56
C ALA A 223 8.33 0.77 10.95
N GLY A 224 8.35 1.24 9.69
CA GLY A 224 7.20 1.80 8.99
C GLY A 224 7.33 3.30 8.73
N SER A 225 6.63 3.79 7.71
CA SER A 225 6.67 5.22 7.38
C SER A 225 5.97 6.10 8.42
N ASP A 226 5.04 5.56 9.19
CA ASP A 226 4.43 6.23 10.34
C ASP A 226 5.45 6.50 11.44
N HIS A 227 6.32 5.55 11.75
CA HIS A 227 7.43 5.74 12.67
C HIS A 227 8.39 6.84 12.17
N TYR A 228 8.74 6.84 10.88
CA TYR A 228 9.60 7.87 10.29
C TYR A 228 9.04 9.28 10.45
N TYR A 229 7.72 9.46 10.31
CA TYR A 229 7.05 10.75 10.46
C TYR A 229 6.59 11.05 11.90
N GLY A 230 6.92 10.20 12.88
CA GLY A 230 6.67 10.42 14.29
C GLY A 230 5.19 10.36 14.71
N PHE A 231 4.42 9.46 14.09
CA PHE A 231 3.06 9.13 14.52
C PHE A 231 2.86 7.61 14.52
N GLU A 232 1.72 7.14 15.00
CA GLU A 232 1.40 5.71 15.01
C GLU A 232 0.08 5.48 14.28
N ALA A 233 0.10 4.65 13.23
CA ALA A 233 -1.09 4.22 12.54
C ALA A 233 -1.87 3.18 13.37
N ASP A 234 -3.14 2.94 13.05
CA ASP A 234 -3.89 1.82 13.60
C ASP A 234 -3.71 0.57 12.74
N MET A 235 -3.54 0.74 11.43
CA MET A 235 -3.14 -0.31 10.49
C MET A 235 -2.15 0.23 9.46
N ILE A 236 -1.27 -0.63 9.00
CA ILE A 236 -0.28 -0.31 7.96
C ILE A 236 -0.19 -1.45 6.94
N CYS A 237 -0.19 -1.10 5.66
CA CYS A 237 -0.21 -2.04 4.53
C CYS A 237 1.16 -2.11 3.86
N PHE A 238 1.75 -3.29 3.75
CA PHE A 238 3.01 -3.54 3.05
C PHE A 238 2.82 -4.44 1.83
N CYS A 239 3.60 -4.21 0.79
CA CYS A 239 3.77 -5.07 -0.38
C CYS A 239 5.11 -4.74 -1.06
N LYS A 240 5.22 -4.96 -2.34
CA LYS A 240 6.36 -4.53 -3.18
C LYS A 240 7.72 -4.88 -2.57
N ALA A 241 8.32 -3.93 -1.83
CA ALA A 241 9.66 -4.09 -1.26
C ALA A 241 9.79 -5.24 -0.24
N ILE A 242 8.71 -5.64 0.43
CA ILE A 242 8.71 -6.72 1.43
C ILE A 242 9.31 -8.03 0.91
N ALA A 243 9.20 -8.28 -0.40
CA ALA A 243 9.70 -9.50 -1.03
C ALA A 243 10.48 -9.23 -2.34
N ASN A 244 10.98 -8.02 -2.53
CA ASN A 244 11.78 -7.62 -3.69
C ASN A 244 11.21 -8.07 -5.05
N GLY A 245 9.86 -8.01 -5.19
CA GLY A 245 9.15 -8.38 -6.42
C GLY A 245 8.43 -9.74 -6.39
N TRP A 246 8.69 -10.60 -5.43
CA TRP A 246 7.90 -11.81 -5.20
C TRP A 246 6.52 -11.47 -4.60
N ASN A 247 5.54 -12.35 -4.80
CA ASN A 247 4.14 -12.10 -4.44
C ASN A 247 3.89 -12.28 -2.94
N VAL A 248 4.11 -11.24 -2.17
CA VAL A 248 3.78 -11.17 -0.74
C VAL A 248 3.26 -9.76 -0.42
N SER A 249 2.25 -9.69 0.41
CA SER A 249 1.80 -8.47 1.07
C SER A 249 1.43 -8.75 2.51
N CYS A 250 1.47 -7.74 3.35
CA CYS A 250 1.19 -7.84 4.77
C CYS A 250 0.34 -6.66 5.22
N LEU A 251 -0.73 -6.95 5.96
CA LEU A 251 -1.46 -5.99 6.76
C LEU A 251 -1.02 -6.18 8.21
N CYS A 252 -0.49 -5.13 8.82
CA CYS A 252 -0.19 -5.08 10.25
C CYS A 252 -1.15 -4.13 10.94
N GLY A 253 -1.40 -4.32 12.24
CA GLY A 253 -2.27 -3.42 12.97
C GLY A 253 -2.23 -3.62 14.48
N LYS A 254 -2.95 -2.75 15.18
CA LYS A 254 -3.07 -2.73 16.63
C LYS A 254 -4.03 -3.79 17.16
N ASP A 255 -3.78 -4.29 18.34
CA ASP A 255 -4.55 -5.39 18.99
C ASP A 255 -6.06 -5.18 18.97
N PHE A 256 -6.54 -3.95 19.13
CA PHE A 256 -7.99 -3.69 19.14
C PHE A 256 -8.69 -3.97 17.80
N LEU A 257 -7.93 -4.15 16.72
CA LEU A 257 -8.44 -4.49 15.37
C LEU A 257 -8.31 -5.98 15.05
N LYS A 258 -7.66 -6.77 15.90
CA LYS A 258 -7.34 -8.19 15.65
C LYS A 258 -8.60 -9.03 15.41
N ASP A 259 -9.61 -8.84 16.24
CA ASP A 259 -10.88 -9.58 16.11
C ASP A 259 -11.63 -9.21 14.84
N ALA A 260 -11.50 -7.96 14.39
CA ALA A 260 -12.13 -7.50 13.15
C ALA A 260 -11.53 -8.15 11.90
N VAL A 261 -10.26 -8.58 11.96
CA VAL A 261 -9.55 -9.25 10.87
C VAL A 261 -9.68 -10.77 10.96
N SER A 262 -9.72 -11.35 12.15
CA SER A 262 -9.70 -12.80 12.36
C SER A 262 -10.89 -13.55 11.73
N GLY A 263 -12.03 -12.87 11.53
CA GLY A 263 -13.22 -13.41 10.86
C GLY A 263 -13.22 -13.27 9.34
N MET A 264 -12.18 -12.72 8.73
CA MET A 264 -12.10 -12.52 7.29
C MET A 264 -11.52 -13.74 6.59
N SER A 265 -12.15 -14.13 5.48
CA SER A 265 -11.62 -15.16 4.57
C SER A 265 -10.75 -14.52 3.50
N TYR A 266 -9.57 -15.11 3.29
CA TYR A 266 -8.67 -14.74 2.21
C TYR A 266 -8.11 -16.01 1.54
#